data_97e984003fb691ab91b61f3c68820c84
#
_entry.id   97e984003fb691ab91b61f3c68820c84
#
_cell.length_a   1.000
_cell.length_b   1.000
_cell.length_c   1.000
_cell.angle_alpha   90.00
_cell.angle_beta   90.00
_cell.angle_gamma   90.00
#
_symmetry.space_group_name_H-M   'P 1'
#
loop_
_entity.id
_entity.type
_entity.pdbx_description
1 polymer ?
#
loop_
_entity_poly.entity_id
_entity_poly.type
_entity_poly.pdbx_seq_one_letter_code
_entity_poly.pdbx_strand_id
1 'polypeptide(L)'
;QFLTTVQLESLIQAVHKSVQKKLPITFVGAGLPQIAELAGDAKSYAERLFKFPRIDSLTPEEARQALVGPAETENVSYDEDAVDLAVSLTHGYPYFIQELGYQAWIVASGNHITAEDISIAKDAYEAKLDGSFFRVRLDRATPLQTAYMRAMAELGSEPQKAADVASLMKRESSQVAPIRSQLIDMGLLYTPQHGY
;
A
#
# COMPACT_ATOMS: atom_id res chain seq x y z
N GLN A 1 -6.64 4.23 -11.35
CA GLN A 1 -7.24 3.26 -12.07
C GLN A 1 -7.68 4.00 -13.26
N PHE A 2 -7.41 3.93 -14.38
CA PHE A 2 -8.17 2.94 -14.82
C PHE A 2 -8.29 3.09 -16.29
N LEU A 3 -7.13 2.81 -16.84
CA LEU A 3 -7.07 2.64 -18.28
C LEU A 3 -7.81 1.33 -18.60
N THR A 4 -8.73 1.39 -19.53
CA THR A 4 -9.22 0.17 -20.16
C THR A 4 -8.06 -0.52 -20.88
N THR A 5 -8.18 -1.82 -21.19
CA THR A 5 -7.15 -2.55 -21.95
C THR A 5 -6.76 -1.82 -23.21
N VAL A 6 -7.71 -1.28 -23.98
CA VAL A 6 -7.47 -0.52 -25.21
C VAL A 6 -6.68 0.77 -24.96
N GLN A 7 -6.97 1.47 -23.87
CA GLN A 7 -6.23 2.68 -23.48
C GLN A 7 -4.79 2.34 -23.05
N LEU A 8 -4.63 1.25 -22.29
CA LEU A 8 -3.31 0.76 -21.89
C LEU A 8 -2.48 0.33 -23.09
N GLU A 9 -3.07 -0.39 -24.05
CA GLU A 9 -2.42 -0.72 -25.32
C GLU A 9 -1.94 0.52 -26.08
N SER A 10 -2.81 1.53 -26.17
CA SER A 10 -2.49 2.78 -26.87
C SER A 10 -1.33 3.52 -26.20
N LEU A 11 -1.31 3.56 -24.87
CA LEU A 11 -0.22 4.14 -24.09
C LEU A 11 1.10 3.39 -24.31
N ILE A 12 1.08 2.05 -24.23
CA ILE A 12 2.27 1.20 -24.44
C ILE A 12 2.82 1.42 -25.87
N GLN A 13 1.94 1.48 -26.87
CA GLN A 13 2.35 1.76 -28.26
C GLN A 13 2.98 3.15 -28.41
N ALA A 14 2.41 4.17 -27.77
CA ALA A 14 2.94 5.52 -27.82
C ALA A 14 4.33 5.61 -27.19
N VAL A 15 4.53 4.98 -26.01
CA VAL A 15 5.84 4.92 -25.34
C VAL A 15 6.85 4.16 -26.21
N HIS A 16 6.46 3.00 -26.74
CA HIS A 16 7.33 2.23 -27.63
C HIS A 16 7.77 3.01 -28.85
N LYS A 17 6.83 3.71 -29.52
CA LYS A 17 7.12 4.55 -30.66
C LYS A 17 8.06 5.73 -30.33
N SER A 18 7.91 6.28 -29.13
CA SER A 18 8.79 7.34 -28.64
C SER A 18 10.22 6.85 -28.46
N VAL A 19 10.39 5.65 -27.91
CA VAL A 19 11.71 4.99 -27.78
C VAL A 19 12.31 4.71 -29.14
N GLN A 20 11.55 4.16 -30.10
CA GLN A 20 12.02 3.91 -31.47
C GLN A 20 12.49 5.19 -32.18
N LYS A 21 11.80 6.30 -31.94
CA LYS A 21 12.15 7.61 -32.47
C LYS A 21 13.26 8.31 -31.68
N LYS A 22 13.80 7.70 -30.66
CA LYS A 22 14.82 8.26 -29.76
C LYS A 22 14.43 9.63 -29.19
N LEU A 23 13.15 9.81 -28.89
CA LEU A 23 12.68 11.03 -28.26
C LEU A 23 13.19 11.10 -26.81
N PRO A 24 13.55 12.27 -26.30
CA PRO A 24 14.02 12.44 -24.92
C PRO A 24 12.85 12.43 -23.92
N ILE A 25 12.11 11.31 -23.88
CA ILE A 25 10.94 11.12 -23.04
C ILE A 25 11.15 9.91 -22.16
N THR A 26 10.98 10.10 -20.86
CA THR A 26 10.89 9.02 -19.87
C THR A 26 9.46 8.97 -19.35
N PHE A 27 8.86 7.78 -19.41
CA PHE A 27 7.55 7.53 -18.81
C PHE A 27 7.74 6.87 -17.44
N VAL A 28 7.12 7.45 -16.42
CA VAL A 28 7.05 6.87 -15.07
C VAL A 28 5.59 6.74 -14.69
N GLY A 29 5.18 5.55 -14.32
CA GLY A 29 3.81 5.26 -13.89
C GLY A 29 3.81 4.58 -12.52
N ALA A 30 2.74 4.77 -11.77
CA ALA A 30 2.49 4.04 -10.54
C ALA A 30 1.15 3.31 -10.65
N GLY A 31 1.07 2.14 -10.07
CA GLY A 31 -0.14 1.32 -10.10
C GLY A 31 -0.07 0.18 -9.09
N LEU A 32 -1.16 -0.54 -8.97
CA LEU A 32 -1.21 -1.76 -8.16
C LEU A 32 -0.35 -2.86 -8.78
N PRO A 33 0.07 -3.88 -8.02
CA PRO A 33 0.94 -4.95 -8.52
C PRO A 33 0.47 -5.64 -9.81
N GLN A 34 -0.84 -5.69 -10.05
CA GLN A 34 -1.44 -6.26 -11.26
C GLN A 34 -1.08 -5.49 -12.54
N ILE A 35 -0.53 -4.28 -12.45
CA ILE A 35 -0.19 -3.48 -13.65
C ILE A 35 0.82 -4.19 -14.55
N ALA A 36 1.71 -4.99 -13.99
CA ALA A 36 2.69 -5.76 -14.76
C ALA A 36 2.01 -6.82 -15.63
N GLU A 37 1.07 -7.59 -15.05
CA GLU A 37 0.27 -8.60 -15.74
C GLU A 37 -0.61 -7.94 -16.82
N LEU A 38 -1.37 -6.91 -16.45
CA LEU A 38 -2.23 -6.17 -17.39
C LEU A 38 -1.45 -5.56 -18.56
N ALA A 39 -0.23 -5.11 -18.32
CA ALA A 39 0.62 -4.58 -19.38
C ALA A 39 1.12 -5.70 -20.32
N GLY A 40 1.46 -6.86 -19.77
CA GLY A 40 1.83 -8.05 -20.53
C GLY A 40 0.67 -8.58 -21.40
N ASP A 41 -0.53 -8.65 -20.85
CA ASP A 41 -1.75 -9.04 -21.56
C ASP A 41 -2.12 -8.03 -22.66
N ALA A 42 -1.96 -6.75 -22.39
CA ALA A 42 -2.21 -5.70 -23.38
C ALA A 42 -1.22 -5.78 -24.54
N LYS A 43 0.07 -5.98 -24.25
CA LYS A 43 1.14 -6.12 -25.27
C LYS A 43 2.25 -7.02 -24.76
N SER A 44 2.47 -8.13 -25.42
CA SER A 44 3.50 -9.13 -25.06
C SER A 44 4.94 -8.60 -24.98
N TYR A 45 5.23 -7.44 -25.55
CA TYR A 45 6.55 -6.79 -25.45
C TYR A 45 6.67 -5.78 -24.31
N ALA A 46 5.58 -5.54 -23.55
CA ALA A 46 5.58 -4.53 -22.47
C ALA A 46 6.60 -4.85 -21.37
N GLU A 47 6.81 -6.13 -21.06
CA GLU A 47 7.80 -6.59 -20.09
C GLU A 47 9.24 -6.17 -20.45
N ARG A 48 9.53 -6.04 -21.76
CA ARG A 48 10.85 -5.58 -22.24
C ARG A 48 10.93 -4.06 -22.38
N LEU A 49 9.77 -3.39 -22.45
CA LEU A 49 9.69 -1.95 -22.60
C LEU A 49 9.76 -1.24 -21.24
N PHE A 50 9.17 -1.83 -20.21
CA PHE A 50 9.08 -1.26 -18.87
C PHE A 50 9.89 -2.05 -17.85
N LYS A 51 10.35 -1.36 -16.81
CA LYS A 51 10.81 -1.98 -15.57
C LYS A 51 9.70 -1.80 -14.54
N PHE A 52 9.36 -2.87 -13.83
CA PHE A 52 8.35 -2.89 -12.77
C PHE A 52 9.03 -3.06 -11.41
N PRO A 53 9.68 -2.03 -10.86
CA PRO A 53 10.21 -2.12 -9.52
C PRO A 53 9.07 -2.28 -8.53
N ARG A 54 9.21 -3.21 -7.61
CA ARG A 54 8.27 -3.38 -6.52
C ARG A 54 8.51 -2.28 -5.49
N ILE A 55 7.43 -1.65 -5.04
CA ILE A 55 7.45 -0.64 -3.97
C ILE A 55 6.61 -1.22 -2.84
N ASP A 56 7.28 -1.57 -1.76
CA ASP A 56 6.68 -2.13 -0.55
C ASP A 56 6.77 -1.14 0.62
N SER A 57 6.46 -1.62 1.83
CA SER A 57 6.79 -0.90 3.06
C SER A 57 8.30 -0.65 3.15
N LEU A 58 8.66 0.42 3.80
CA LEU A 58 10.05 0.76 4.09
C LEU A 58 10.66 -0.26 5.05
N THR A 59 11.95 -0.51 4.92
CA THR A 59 12.71 -1.21 5.95
C THR A 59 12.71 -0.41 7.26
N PRO A 60 13.00 -1.01 8.42
CA PRO A 60 13.07 -0.27 9.68
C PRO A 60 14.00 0.94 9.61
N GLU A 61 15.15 0.83 8.95
CA GLU A 61 16.11 1.92 8.78
C GLU A 61 15.57 3.04 7.89
N GLU A 62 14.94 2.69 6.76
CA GLU A 62 14.31 3.66 5.87
C GLU A 62 13.11 4.34 6.54
N ALA A 63 12.31 3.60 7.32
CA ALA A 63 11.19 4.14 8.08
C ALA A 63 11.66 5.14 9.15
N ARG A 64 12.74 4.81 9.86
CA ARG A 64 13.42 5.69 10.81
C ARG A 64 13.88 6.97 10.12
N GLN A 65 14.57 6.85 9.01
CA GLN A 65 15.06 8.01 8.24
C GLN A 65 13.91 8.86 7.70
N ALA A 66 12.81 8.24 7.26
CA ALA A 66 11.63 8.94 6.76
C ALA A 66 10.90 9.72 7.86
N LEU A 67 10.99 9.29 9.13
CA LEU A 67 10.44 9.99 10.27
C LEU A 67 11.36 11.10 10.77
N VAL A 68 12.63 10.77 11.03
CA VAL A 68 13.60 11.65 11.70
C VAL A 68 14.14 12.73 10.75
N GLY A 69 14.47 12.35 9.51
CA GLY A 69 15.11 13.26 8.57
C GLY A 69 14.38 14.60 8.36
N PRO A 70 13.06 14.61 8.10
CA PRO A 70 12.31 15.87 7.98
C PRO A 70 12.32 16.72 9.27
N ALA A 71 12.26 16.09 10.45
CA ALA A 71 12.28 16.78 11.73
C ALA A 71 13.63 17.43 12.01
N GLU A 72 14.73 16.75 11.71
CA GLU A 72 16.08 17.30 11.86
C GLU A 72 16.31 18.59 11.05
N THR A 73 15.68 18.69 9.86
CA THR A 73 15.76 19.91 9.04
C THR A 73 15.12 21.12 9.72
N GLU A 74 14.20 20.88 10.64
CA GLU A 74 13.50 21.88 11.45
C GLU A 74 14.09 22.00 12.88
N ASN A 75 15.26 21.39 13.14
CA ASN A 75 15.91 21.34 14.45
C ASN A 75 15.06 20.66 15.54
N VAL A 76 14.27 19.67 15.16
CA VAL A 76 13.50 18.79 16.05
C VAL A 76 14.15 17.41 16.08
N SER A 77 14.26 16.85 17.27
CA SER A 77 14.84 15.52 17.51
C SER A 77 13.81 14.55 18.08
N TYR A 78 14.08 13.27 17.95
CA TYR A 78 13.29 12.20 18.55
C TYR A 78 14.15 11.40 19.53
N ASP A 79 13.54 10.93 20.62
CA ASP A 79 14.13 9.86 21.42
C ASP A 79 14.19 8.55 20.63
N GLU A 80 15.18 7.71 20.92
CA GLU A 80 15.36 6.44 20.22
C GLU A 80 14.16 5.50 20.38
N ASP A 81 13.62 5.42 21.59
CA ASP A 81 12.42 4.65 21.90
C ASP A 81 11.14 5.23 21.25
N ALA A 82 11.08 6.54 21.06
CA ALA A 82 10.00 7.17 20.28
C ALA A 82 10.03 6.73 18.83
N VAL A 83 11.21 6.69 18.22
CA VAL A 83 11.39 6.24 16.84
C VAL A 83 11.04 4.76 16.72
N ASP A 84 11.52 3.90 17.63
CA ASP A 84 11.21 2.48 17.62
C ASP A 84 9.72 2.20 17.76
N LEU A 85 9.04 2.93 18.65
CA LEU A 85 7.60 2.85 18.83
C LEU A 85 6.86 3.28 17.55
N ALA A 86 7.25 4.40 16.95
CA ALA A 86 6.63 4.90 15.73
C ALA A 86 6.79 3.95 14.54
N VAL A 87 8.00 3.39 14.34
CA VAL A 87 8.26 2.40 13.29
C VAL A 87 7.43 1.12 13.52
N SER A 88 7.33 0.67 14.77
CA SER A 88 6.50 -0.48 15.13
C SER A 88 5.02 -0.27 14.83
N LEU A 89 4.46 0.89 15.21
CA LEU A 89 3.05 1.22 15.00
C LEU A 89 2.67 1.40 13.52
N THR A 90 3.61 1.84 12.69
CA THR A 90 3.36 2.15 11.29
C THR A 90 3.72 1.01 10.33
N HIS A 91 4.38 -0.03 10.82
CA HIS A 91 4.85 -1.18 10.03
C HIS A 91 5.62 -0.77 8.76
N GLY A 92 6.33 0.36 8.80
CA GLY A 92 7.09 0.89 7.68
C GLY A 92 6.24 1.45 6.52
N TYR A 93 4.92 1.60 6.69
CA TYR A 93 4.10 2.14 5.62
C TYR A 93 4.26 3.67 5.53
N PRO A 94 4.75 4.22 4.39
CA PRO A 94 5.17 5.62 4.31
C PRO A 94 4.12 6.64 4.72
N TYR A 95 2.87 6.45 4.30
CA TYR A 95 1.77 7.34 4.67
C TYR A 95 1.49 7.32 6.18
N PHE A 96 1.58 6.13 6.80
CA PHE A 96 1.35 5.99 8.25
C PHE A 96 2.46 6.65 9.04
N ILE A 97 3.72 6.53 8.59
CA ILE A 97 4.87 7.19 9.20
C ILE A 97 4.67 8.71 9.19
N GLN A 98 4.29 9.28 8.04
CA GLN A 98 4.07 10.72 7.92
C GLN A 98 2.87 11.20 8.76
N GLU A 99 1.79 10.45 8.78
CA GLU A 99 0.62 10.82 9.59
C GLU A 99 0.93 10.74 11.09
N LEU A 100 1.58 9.67 11.57
CA LEU A 100 1.96 9.56 12.97
C LEU A 100 2.99 10.63 13.36
N GLY A 101 3.97 10.89 12.51
CA GLY A 101 4.94 11.97 12.71
C GLY A 101 4.27 13.35 12.81
N TYR A 102 3.28 13.61 11.97
CA TYR A 102 2.49 14.84 12.03
C TYR A 102 1.71 14.97 13.34
N GLN A 103 1.05 13.91 13.79
CA GLN A 103 0.31 13.93 15.07
C GLN A 103 1.25 14.10 16.26
N ALA A 104 2.40 13.42 16.26
CA ALA A 104 3.41 13.58 17.29
C ALA A 104 3.97 15.01 17.35
N TRP A 105 4.20 15.63 16.19
CA TRP A 105 4.64 17.01 16.08
C TRP A 105 3.65 18.01 16.72
N ILE A 106 2.35 17.76 16.56
CA ILE A 106 1.30 18.61 17.16
C ILE A 106 1.26 18.46 18.68
N VAL A 107 1.52 17.27 19.19
CA VAL A 107 1.44 16.95 20.62
C VAL A 107 2.68 17.43 21.37
N ALA A 108 3.84 17.32 20.78
CA ALA A 108 5.12 17.65 21.42
C ALA A 108 5.18 19.10 21.90
N SER A 109 5.65 19.29 23.14
CA SER A 109 5.69 20.62 23.80
C SER A 109 6.92 21.45 23.41
N GLY A 110 7.83 20.93 22.59
CA GLY A 110 9.08 21.59 22.24
C GLY A 110 9.73 21.02 20.99
N ASN A 111 11.03 21.09 20.93
CA ASN A 111 11.82 20.58 19.81
C ASN A 111 12.38 19.16 20.03
N HIS A 112 11.77 18.41 20.93
CA HIS A 112 12.18 17.05 21.26
C HIS A 112 10.94 16.18 21.43
N ILE A 113 10.85 15.11 20.64
CA ILE A 113 9.69 14.22 20.61
C ILE A 113 10.03 12.92 21.35
N THR A 114 9.23 12.59 22.33
CA THR A 114 9.40 11.45 23.23
C THR A 114 8.45 10.29 22.88
N ALA A 115 8.70 9.10 23.44
CA ALA A 115 7.79 7.96 23.32
C ALA A 115 6.40 8.24 23.94
N GLU A 116 6.33 9.12 24.95
CA GLU A 116 5.05 9.59 25.50
C GLU A 116 4.27 10.41 24.48
N ASP A 117 4.92 11.32 23.77
CA ASP A 117 4.29 12.09 22.69
C ASP A 117 3.75 11.18 21.58
N ILE A 118 4.49 10.14 21.18
CA ILE A 118 4.03 9.14 20.23
C ILE A 118 2.80 8.40 20.77
N SER A 119 2.82 8.02 22.05
CA SER A 119 1.71 7.32 22.68
C SER A 119 0.44 8.18 22.76
N ILE A 120 0.57 9.46 23.05
CA ILE A 120 -0.54 10.42 23.05
C ILE A 120 -1.06 10.66 21.63
N ALA A 121 -0.15 10.80 20.67
CA ALA A 121 -0.50 11.03 19.26
C ALA A 121 -1.24 9.85 18.62
N LYS A 122 -1.07 8.63 19.15
CA LYS A 122 -1.62 7.39 18.60
C LYS A 122 -3.14 7.45 18.39
N ASP A 123 -3.91 7.93 19.35
CA ASP A 123 -5.37 7.95 19.23
C ASP A 123 -5.84 8.86 18.09
N ALA A 124 -5.21 10.03 17.94
CA ALA A 124 -5.52 10.96 16.84
C ALA A 124 -5.09 10.39 15.48
N TYR A 125 -3.94 9.73 15.43
CA TYR A 125 -3.43 9.01 14.27
C TYR A 125 -4.40 7.89 13.84
N GLU A 126 -4.81 7.01 14.75
CA GLU A 126 -5.74 5.91 14.45
C GLU A 126 -7.10 6.45 14.00
N ALA A 127 -7.65 7.45 14.68
CA ALA A 127 -8.90 8.10 14.28
C ALA A 127 -8.81 8.72 12.88
N LYS A 128 -7.67 9.31 12.53
CA LYS A 128 -7.44 9.87 11.21
C LYS A 128 -7.39 8.80 10.13
N LEU A 129 -6.69 7.70 10.38
CA LEU A 129 -6.63 6.57 9.44
C LEU A 129 -8.02 5.94 9.25
N ASP A 130 -8.74 5.70 10.34
CA ASP A 130 -10.09 5.13 10.28
C ASP A 130 -11.04 6.01 9.46
N GLY A 131 -11.04 7.31 9.74
CA GLY A 131 -11.97 8.25 9.11
C GLY A 131 -11.67 8.56 7.65
N SER A 132 -10.40 8.60 7.25
CA SER A 132 -10.01 9.06 5.92
C SER A 132 -9.42 7.97 5.03
N PHE A 133 -8.62 7.07 5.59
CA PHE A 133 -7.90 6.07 4.80
C PHE A 133 -8.67 4.75 4.68
N PHE A 134 -9.12 4.19 5.79
CA PHE A 134 -9.78 2.88 5.80
C PHE A 134 -11.26 2.97 5.44
N ARG A 135 -12.02 3.87 6.06
CA ARG A 135 -13.48 3.99 5.84
C ARG A 135 -13.82 4.20 4.37
N VAL A 136 -13.17 5.15 3.69
CA VAL A 136 -13.42 5.44 2.27
C VAL A 136 -13.20 4.23 1.37
N ARG A 137 -12.34 3.31 1.77
CA ARG A 137 -12.08 2.06 1.04
C ARG A 137 -13.09 0.98 1.40
N LEU A 138 -13.38 0.83 2.69
CA LEU A 138 -14.28 -0.20 3.21
C LEU A 138 -15.75 0.07 2.89
N ASP A 139 -16.16 1.34 2.80
CA ASP A 139 -17.53 1.73 2.45
C ASP A 139 -17.96 1.29 1.03
N ARG A 140 -16.98 0.93 0.19
CA ARG A 140 -17.23 0.34 -1.13
C ARG A 140 -17.47 -1.16 -1.09
N ALA A 141 -17.06 -1.80 -0.01
CA ALA A 141 -17.14 -3.24 0.14
C ALA A 141 -18.52 -3.66 0.67
N THR A 142 -19.09 -4.71 0.09
CA THR A 142 -20.29 -5.35 0.62
C THR A 142 -19.99 -6.04 1.96
N PRO A 143 -21.01 -6.32 2.79
CA PRO A 143 -20.81 -7.06 4.05
C PRO A 143 -20.06 -8.39 3.86
N LEU A 144 -20.29 -9.09 2.74
CA LEU A 144 -19.63 -10.35 2.44
C LEU A 144 -18.16 -10.16 2.05
N GLN A 145 -17.84 -9.09 1.31
CA GLN A 145 -16.47 -8.70 0.98
C GLN A 145 -15.70 -8.27 2.24
N THR A 146 -16.36 -7.53 3.13
CA THR A 146 -15.78 -7.17 4.43
C THR A 146 -15.50 -8.40 5.30
N ALA A 147 -16.42 -9.37 5.32
CA ALA A 147 -16.22 -10.64 6.02
C ALA A 147 -15.04 -11.43 5.45
N TYR A 148 -14.85 -11.41 4.12
CA TYR A 148 -13.70 -12.04 3.47
C TYR A 148 -12.38 -11.40 3.91
N MET A 149 -12.30 -10.06 3.88
CA MET A 149 -11.09 -9.34 4.32
C MET A 149 -10.80 -9.56 5.81
N ARG A 150 -11.83 -9.63 6.67
CA ARG A 150 -11.65 -9.97 8.10
C ARG A 150 -11.10 -11.38 8.27
N ALA A 151 -11.64 -12.36 7.56
CA ALA A 151 -11.12 -13.72 7.60
C ALA A 151 -9.66 -13.80 7.15
N MET A 152 -9.26 -13.02 6.14
CA MET A 152 -7.85 -12.91 5.76
C MET A 152 -6.99 -12.31 6.88
N ALA A 153 -7.46 -11.24 7.52
CA ALA A 153 -6.74 -10.58 8.61
C ALA A 153 -6.56 -11.50 9.83
N GLU A 154 -7.56 -12.34 10.14
CA GLU A 154 -7.47 -13.36 11.20
C GLU A 154 -6.39 -14.42 10.92
N LEU A 155 -6.13 -14.74 9.66
CA LEU A 155 -5.09 -15.70 9.26
C LEU A 155 -3.67 -15.11 9.34
N GLY A 156 -3.53 -13.80 9.51
CA GLY A 156 -2.26 -13.11 9.69
C GLY A 156 -1.81 -12.30 8.48
N SER A 157 -0.61 -11.72 8.57
CA SER A 157 -0.05 -10.78 7.59
C SER A 157 0.56 -11.45 6.35
N GLU A 158 0.84 -12.73 6.41
CA GLU A 158 1.42 -13.48 5.30
C GLU A 158 0.39 -13.70 4.17
N PRO A 159 0.84 -13.99 2.93
CA PRO A 159 -0.05 -14.34 1.84
C PRO A 159 -0.96 -15.52 2.17
N GLN A 160 -2.27 -15.34 2.03
CA GLN A 160 -3.27 -16.33 2.44
C GLN A 160 -3.80 -17.13 1.26
N LYS A 161 -3.96 -18.43 1.43
CA LYS A 161 -4.62 -19.28 0.44
C LYS A 161 -6.13 -19.06 0.46
N ALA A 162 -6.74 -18.96 -0.70
CA ALA A 162 -8.19 -18.80 -0.81
C ALA A 162 -8.99 -19.92 -0.11
N ALA A 163 -8.43 -21.13 -0.06
CA ALA A 163 -9.04 -22.27 0.63
C ALA A 163 -9.09 -22.07 2.15
N ASP A 164 -8.04 -21.50 2.75
CA ASP A 164 -7.97 -21.27 4.19
C ASP A 164 -8.97 -20.17 4.59
N VAL A 165 -9.07 -19.10 3.79
CA VAL A 165 -10.08 -18.05 3.97
C VAL A 165 -11.49 -18.62 3.84
N ALA A 166 -11.76 -19.47 2.84
CA ALA A 166 -13.05 -20.12 2.65
C ALA A 166 -13.41 -20.98 3.87
N SER A 167 -12.45 -21.76 4.37
CA SER A 167 -12.64 -22.61 5.56
C SER A 167 -13.01 -21.77 6.78
N LEU A 168 -12.30 -20.66 7.04
CA LEU A 168 -12.59 -19.77 8.15
C LEU A 168 -13.99 -19.13 8.03
N MET A 169 -14.38 -18.79 6.81
CA MET A 169 -15.74 -18.28 6.51
C MET A 169 -16.84 -19.37 6.52
N LYS A 170 -16.48 -20.63 6.73
CA LYS A 170 -17.37 -21.80 6.63
C LYS A 170 -18.10 -21.87 5.27
N ARG A 171 -17.34 -21.67 4.19
CA ARG A 171 -17.82 -21.68 2.80
C ARG A 171 -16.94 -22.55 1.93
N GLU A 172 -17.47 -22.96 0.78
CA GLU A 172 -16.69 -23.63 -0.25
C GLU A 172 -15.83 -22.63 -1.02
N SER A 173 -14.65 -23.07 -1.50
CA SER A 173 -13.75 -22.23 -2.28
C SER A 173 -14.42 -21.62 -3.52
N SER A 174 -15.32 -22.35 -4.17
CA SER A 174 -16.11 -21.88 -5.32
C SER A 174 -17.02 -20.69 -4.98
N GLN A 175 -17.50 -20.61 -3.74
CA GLN A 175 -18.37 -19.53 -3.28
C GLN A 175 -17.61 -18.25 -2.94
N VAL A 176 -16.34 -18.37 -2.56
CA VAL A 176 -15.50 -17.20 -2.20
C VAL A 176 -14.67 -16.69 -3.38
N ALA A 177 -14.47 -17.49 -4.42
CA ALA A 177 -13.70 -17.09 -5.60
C ALA A 177 -14.22 -15.81 -6.28
N PRO A 178 -15.53 -15.63 -6.50
CA PRO A 178 -16.07 -14.38 -7.06
C PRO A 178 -15.86 -13.18 -6.13
N ILE A 179 -15.94 -13.38 -4.81
CA ILE A 179 -15.71 -12.32 -3.81
C ILE A 179 -14.27 -11.85 -3.89
N ARG A 180 -13.33 -12.80 -3.94
CA ARG A 180 -11.90 -12.51 -4.09
C ARG A 180 -11.61 -11.74 -5.38
N SER A 181 -12.16 -12.17 -6.52
CA SER A 181 -11.98 -11.48 -7.80
C SER A 181 -12.46 -10.03 -7.73
N GLN A 182 -13.67 -9.80 -7.20
CA GLN A 182 -14.22 -8.45 -7.04
C GLN A 182 -13.34 -7.57 -6.13
N LEU A 183 -12.81 -8.11 -5.03
CA LEU A 183 -11.91 -7.37 -4.14
C LEU A 183 -10.59 -7.01 -4.82
N ILE A 184 -10.07 -7.88 -5.70
CA ILE A 184 -8.91 -7.61 -6.53
C ILE A 184 -9.23 -6.49 -7.54
N ASP A 185 -10.36 -6.57 -8.23
CA ASP A 185 -10.82 -5.55 -9.18
C ASP A 185 -11.02 -4.18 -8.51
N MET A 186 -11.45 -4.18 -7.25
CA MET A 186 -11.57 -2.96 -6.43
C MET A 186 -10.23 -2.44 -5.92
N GLY A 187 -9.14 -3.20 -6.07
CA GLY A 187 -7.82 -2.86 -5.53
C GLY A 187 -7.70 -2.96 -4.01
N LEU A 188 -8.61 -3.72 -3.38
CA LEU A 188 -8.59 -4.00 -1.94
C LEU A 188 -7.76 -5.23 -1.60
N LEU A 189 -7.57 -6.11 -2.56
CA LEU A 189 -6.67 -7.26 -2.49
C LEU A 189 -5.75 -7.28 -3.71
N TYR A 190 -4.66 -8.02 -3.59
CA TYR A 190 -3.79 -8.32 -4.71
C TYR A 190 -3.28 -9.76 -4.60
N THR A 191 -2.88 -10.33 -5.71
CA THR A 191 -2.20 -11.62 -5.75
C THR A 191 -0.70 -11.36 -5.75
N PRO A 192 0.07 -11.89 -4.77
CA PRO A 192 1.52 -11.78 -4.81
C PRO A 192 2.06 -12.53 -6.05
N GLN A 193 3.12 -11.99 -6.67
CA GLN A 193 3.73 -12.56 -7.89
C GLN A 193 4.36 -13.94 -7.67
N HIS A 194 4.56 -14.36 -6.43
CA HIS A 194 5.09 -15.68 -6.09
C HIS A 194 4.22 -16.31 -5.01
N GLY A 195 3.56 -17.38 -5.37
CA GLY A 195 3.11 -18.31 -4.39
C GLY A 195 1.65 -18.64 -4.39
N TYR A 196 1.56 -19.74 -4.63
CA TYR A 196 0.65 -20.67 -4.05
C TYR A 196 1.28 -21.15 -2.74
#